data_bbca478fd81dd8d9cd35bc650f9a6084
#
_entry.id   bbca478fd81dd8d9cd35bc650f9a6084
#
_cell.length_a   1.000
_cell.length_b   1.000
_cell.length_c   1.000
_cell.angle_alpha   90.00
_cell.angle_beta   90.00
_cell.angle_gamma   90.00
#
_symmetry.space_group_name_H-M   'P 1'
#
loop_
_entity.id
_entity.type
_entity.pdbx_description
1 polymer ?
#
loop_
_entity_poly.entity_id
_entity_poly.type
_entity_poly.pdbx_seq_one_letter_code
_entity_poly.pdbx_strand_id
1 'polypeptide(L)'
;MTKKDIILKVADETHIKQIDVKRVVQKTFDCIVAALERGEKIELRNFGVFKVKQRKSRTGRNPRTGEVVPVPPRKVVVFKPGLEMKSDIKYSAFLFLPFKTHV
;
A
#
# COMPACT_ATOMS: atom_id res chain seq x y z
N MET A 1 3.84 -11.31 -5.27
CA MET A 1 4.64 -10.41 -6.14
C MET A 1 5.50 -9.51 -5.27
N THR A 2 6.76 -9.41 -5.58
CA THR A 2 7.70 -8.58 -4.82
C THR A 2 8.09 -7.37 -5.65
N LYS A 3 8.83 -6.45 -5.02
CA LYS A 3 9.37 -5.30 -5.74
C LYS A 3 10.23 -5.73 -6.92
N LYS A 4 11.00 -6.80 -6.75
CA LYS A 4 11.84 -7.32 -7.83
C LYS A 4 10.98 -7.78 -9.01
N ASP A 5 9.87 -8.44 -8.74
CA ASP A 5 8.97 -8.90 -9.80
C ASP A 5 8.39 -7.71 -10.57
N ILE A 6 8.05 -6.66 -9.87
CA ILE A 6 7.54 -5.43 -10.49
C ILE A 6 8.62 -4.83 -11.40
N ILE A 7 9.86 -4.77 -10.91
CA ILE A 7 10.97 -4.20 -11.67
C ILE A 7 11.19 -4.99 -12.97
N LEU A 8 11.18 -6.29 -12.87
CA LEU A 8 11.40 -7.15 -14.04
C LEU A 8 10.29 -6.97 -15.07
N LYS A 9 9.05 -6.92 -14.59
CA LYS A 9 7.90 -6.76 -15.47
C LYS A 9 7.90 -5.40 -16.15
N VAL A 10 8.18 -4.35 -15.40
CA VAL A 10 8.24 -3.00 -15.95
C VAL A 10 9.37 -2.88 -16.98
N ALA A 11 10.53 -3.45 -16.67
CA ALA A 11 11.66 -3.41 -17.61
C ALA A 11 11.30 -4.12 -18.91
N ASP A 12 10.64 -5.26 -18.81
CA ASP A 12 10.24 -6.02 -19.98
C ASP A 12 9.21 -5.25 -20.83
N GLU A 13 8.23 -4.67 -20.19
CA GLU A 13 7.15 -3.98 -20.91
C GLU A 13 7.55 -2.62 -21.47
N THR A 14 8.52 -1.95 -20.87
CA THR A 14 8.95 -0.64 -21.31
C THR A 14 10.21 -0.66 -22.15
N HIS A 15 10.87 -1.81 -22.21
CA HIS A 15 12.16 -1.97 -22.90
C HIS A 15 13.25 -1.06 -22.31
N ILE A 16 13.13 -0.75 -21.03
CA ILE A 16 14.15 0.03 -20.32
C ILE A 16 15.02 -0.97 -19.56
N LYS A 17 16.30 -0.66 -19.43
CA LYS A 17 17.23 -1.54 -18.72
C LYS A 17 16.78 -1.76 -17.28
N GLN A 18 16.94 -2.99 -16.82
CA GLN A 18 16.54 -3.34 -15.45
C GLN A 18 17.19 -2.46 -14.40
N ILE A 19 18.46 -2.10 -14.59
CA ILE A 19 19.15 -1.28 -13.61
C ILE A 19 18.51 0.11 -13.49
N ASP A 20 18.08 0.66 -14.61
CA ASP A 20 17.43 1.97 -14.63
C ASP A 20 16.04 1.89 -14.01
N VAL A 21 15.29 0.85 -14.32
CA VAL A 21 13.96 0.63 -13.75
C VAL A 21 14.07 0.46 -12.24
N LYS A 22 15.08 -0.30 -11.79
CA LYS A 22 15.30 -0.50 -10.37
C LYS A 22 15.50 0.82 -9.64
N ARG A 23 16.30 1.70 -10.22
CA ARG A 23 16.57 3.01 -9.63
C ARG A 23 15.30 3.86 -9.54
N VAL A 24 14.51 3.88 -10.61
CA VAL A 24 13.28 4.65 -10.65
C VAL A 24 12.25 4.11 -9.66
N VAL A 25 12.07 2.81 -9.64
CA VAL A 25 11.09 2.18 -8.74
C VAL A 25 11.49 2.39 -7.28
N GLN A 26 12.78 2.20 -6.97
CA GLN A 26 13.25 2.40 -5.61
C GLN A 26 13.06 3.85 -5.17
N LYS A 27 13.40 4.79 -6.05
CA LYS A 27 13.26 6.21 -5.73
C LYS A 27 11.79 6.60 -5.54
N THR A 28 10.90 5.99 -6.32
CA THR A 28 9.48 6.24 -6.19
C THR A 28 9.00 5.84 -4.79
N PHE A 29 9.38 4.65 -4.33
CA PHE A 29 8.98 4.20 -3.01
C PHE A 29 9.63 5.04 -1.91
N ASP A 30 10.89 5.43 -2.09
CA ASP A 30 11.57 6.28 -1.11
C ASP A 30 10.86 7.62 -0.97
N CYS A 31 10.39 8.20 -2.06
CA CYS A 31 9.65 9.46 -2.02
C CYS A 31 8.32 9.30 -1.28
N ILE A 32 7.65 8.17 -1.49
CA ILE A 32 6.39 7.90 -0.80
C ILE A 32 6.63 7.79 0.69
N VAL A 33 7.64 7.02 1.09
CA VAL A 33 7.96 6.84 2.50
C VAL A 33 8.33 8.17 3.14
N ALA A 34 9.17 8.96 2.47
CA ALA A 34 9.61 10.24 3.01
C ALA A 34 8.43 11.20 3.21
N ALA A 35 7.49 11.23 2.28
CA ALA A 35 6.31 12.08 2.42
C ALA A 35 5.44 11.63 3.58
N LEU A 36 5.27 10.34 3.76
CA LEU A 36 4.46 9.80 4.85
C LEU A 36 5.13 10.06 6.21
N GLU A 37 6.47 10.03 6.25
CA GLU A 37 7.21 10.36 7.47
C GLU A 37 6.98 11.81 7.88
N ARG A 38 6.74 12.69 6.93
CA ARG A 38 6.41 14.08 7.21
C ARG A 38 4.93 14.28 7.52
N GLY A 39 4.15 13.21 7.46
CA GLY A 39 2.72 13.28 7.72
C GLY A 39 1.89 13.76 6.55
N GLU A 40 2.47 13.79 5.36
CA GLU A 40 1.76 14.24 4.16
C GLU A 40 0.90 13.13 3.59
N LYS A 41 -0.21 13.54 3.01
CA LYS A 41 -1.08 12.62 2.30
C LYS A 41 -0.58 12.50 0.85
N ILE A 42 -0.59 11.32 0.30
CA ILE A 42 -0.17 11.10 -1.07
C ILE A 42 -1.37 10.61 -1.87
N GLU A 43 -1.78 11.40 -2.83
CA GLU A 43 -2.88 11.02 -3.71
C GLU A 43 -2.32 10.57 -5.05
N LEU A 44 -2.55 9.32 -5.39
CA LEU A 44 -2.14 8.77 -6.66
C LEU A 44 -3.41 8.54 -7.49
N ARG A 45 -3.60 9.40 -8.45
CA ARG A 45 -4.83 9.38 -9.25
C ARG A 45 -5.05 8.03 -9.88
N ASN A 46 -6.27 7.53 -9.81
CA ASN A 46 -6.69 6.24 -10.32
C ASN A 46 -6.03 5.05 -9.63
N PHE A 47 -5.30 5.29 -8.57
CA PHE A 47 -4.68 4.21 -7.82
C PHE A 47 -5.18 4.19 -6.39
N GLY A 48 -4.96 5.25 -5.67
CA GLY A 48 -5.40 5.33 -4.28
C GLY A 48 -4.70 6.44 -3.53
N VAL A 49 -4.94 6.45 -2.25
CA VAL A 49 -4.41 7.48 -1.35
C VAL A 49 -3.71 6.80 -0.18
N PHE A 50 -2.48 7.20 0.07
CA PHE A 50 -1.78 6.82 1.29
C PHE A 50 -1.84 7.98 2.25
N LYS A 51 -2.17 7.72 3.50
CA LYS A 51 -2.18 8.77 4.50
C LYS A 51 -1.80 8.21 5.86
N VAL A 52 -1.40 9.11 6.75
CA VAL A 52 -1.06 8.75 8.11
C VAL A 52 -2.26 9.06 8.97
N LYS A 53 -2.70 8.08 9.75
CA LYS A 53 -3.78 8.27 10.70
C LYS A 53 -3.24 8.13 12.09
N GLN A 54 -3.73 8.97 12.99
CA GLN A 54 -3.39 8.85 14.38
C GLN A 54 -4.43 7.98 15.07
N ARG A 55 -3.98 6.92 15.71
CA ARG A 55 -4.88 6.07 16.50
C ARG A 55 -4.91 6.59 17.92
N LYS A 56 -6.09 6.71 18.47
CA LYS A 56 -6.26 7.18 19.85
C LYS A 56 -5.72 6.14 20.82
N SER A 57 -5.32 6.59 21.99
CA SER A 57 -4.97 5.68 23.06
C SER A 57 -6.22 4.91 23.48
N ARG A 58 -6.01 3.71 23.90
CA ARG A 58 -7.10 2.83 24.33
C ARG A 58 -6.56 1.89 25.40
N THR A 59 -7.45 1.16 26.05
CA THR A 59 -7.02 0.14 26.99
C THR A 59 -7.10 -1.21 26.30
N GLY A 60 -6.08 -2.00 26.52
CA GLY A 60 -6.05 -3.39 26.08
C GLY A 60 -6.10 -4.28 27.30
N ARG A 61 -6.14 -5.57 27.08
CA ARG A 61 -6.14 -6.54 28.14
C ARG A 61 -5.09 -7.59 27.89
N ASN A 62 -4.28 -7.86 28.90
CA ASN A 62 -3.28 -8.91 28.79
C ASN A 62 -4.00 -10.25 28.81
N PRO A 63 -3.90 -11.03 27.74
CA PRO A 63 -4.63 -12.32 27.66
C PRO A 63 -4.15 -13.34 28.68
N ARG A 64 -2.96 -13.18 29.23
CA ARG A 64 -2.46 -14.15 30.21
C ARG A 64 -2.94 -13.84 31.62
N THR A 65 -2.97 -12.62 31.98
CA THR A 65 -3.32 -12.23 33.36
C THR A 65 -4.68 -11.55 33.47
N GLY A 66 -5.26 -11.17 32.36
CA GLY A 66 -6.51 -10.41 32.35
C GLY A 66 -6.34 -8.97 32.77
N GLU A 67 -5.10 -8.54 32.96
CA GLU A 67 -4.81 -7.21 33.42
C GLU A 67 -5.07 -6.17 32.34
N VAL A 68 -5.65 -5.03 32.71
CA VAL A 68 -5.92 -3.95 31.78
C VAL A 68 -4.64 -3.15 31.57
N VAL A 69 -4.22 -3.02 30.33
CA VAL A 69 -2.98 -2.35 29.97
C VAL A 69 -3.31 -1.21 29.03
N PRO A 70 -2.85 0.02 29.31
CA PRO A 70 -3.08 1.14 28.38
C PRO A 70 -2.27 0.98 27.12
N VAL A 71 -2.90 1.26 25.99
CA VAL A 71 -2.23 1.26 24.69
C VAL A 71 -2.07 2.72 24.29
N PRO A 72 -0.82 3.20 24.11
CA PRO A 72 -0.61 4.61 23.79
C PRO A 72 -1.07 4.94 22.37
N PRO A 73 -1.34 6.22 22.09
CA PRO A 73 -1.67 6.63 20.74
C PRO A 73 -0.49 6.39 19.81
N ARG A 74 -0.78 6.10 18.57
CA ARG A 74 0.27 5.84 17.59
C ARG A 74 -0.18 6.27 16.21
N LYS A 75 0.78 6.46 15.32
CA LYS A 75 0.50 6.78 13.93
C LYS A 75 0.58 5.51 13.12
N VAL A 76 -0.33 5.37 12.17
CA VAL A 76 -0.35 4.23 11.26
C VAL A 76 -0.54 4.73 9.84
N VAL A 77 0.02 4.00 8.88
CA VAL A 77 -0.16 4.30 7.48
C VAL A 77 -1.37 3.54 6.98
N VAL A 78 -2.25 4.23 6.31
CA VAL A 78 -3.47 3.65 5.76
C VAL A 78 -3.49 3.88 4.26
N PHE A 79 -3.85 2.84 3.52
CA PHE A 79 -4.04 2.95 2.09
C PHE A 79 -5.52 2.83 1.78
N LYS A 80 -6.05 3.81 1.03
CA LYS A 80 -7.41 3.74 0.54
C LYS A 80 -7.36 3.58 -0.96
N PRO A 81 -7.88 2.49 -1.50
CA PRO A 81 -7.88 2.32 -2.96
C PRO A 81 -8.74 3.38 -3.61
N GLY A 82 -8.32 3.81 -4.78
CA GLY A 82 -9.10 4.76 -5.55
C GLY A 82 -10.37 4.13 -6.07
N LEU A 83 -11.30 4.96 -6.50
CA LEU A 83 -12.58 4.50 -6.95
C LEU A 83 -12.46 3.54 -8.12
N GLU A 84 -11.59 3.86 -9.06
CA GLU A 84 -11.38 3.03 -10.23
C GLU A 84 -10.80 1.67 -9.87
N MET A 85 -9.78 1.63 -9.03
CA MET A 85 -9.19 0.37 -8.58
C MET A 85 -10.23 -0.47 -7.83
N LYS A 86 -11.00 0.16 -6.97
CA LYS A 86 -12.00 -0.49 -6.18
C LYS A 86 -13.06 -1.12 -7.05
N SER A 87 -13.50 -0.39 -8.07
CA SER A 87 -14.50 -0.83 -9.01
C SER A 87 -13.99 -2.01 -9.85
N ASP A 88 -12.77 -1.91 -10.33
CA ASP A 88 -12.16 -2.97 -11.16
C ASP A 88 -12.05 -4.28 -10.40
N ILE A 89 -11.57 -4.22 -9.17
CA ILE A 89 -11.40 -5.42 -8.37
C ILE A 89 -12.74 -6.04 -8.01
N LYS A 90 -13.68 -5.21 -7.59
CA LYS A 90 -15.00 -5.67 -7.21
C LYS A 90 -15.71 -6.31 -8.41
N TYR A 91 -15.61 -5.68 -9.55
CA TYR A 91 -16.23 -6.16 -10.75
C TYR A 91 -15.61 -7.47 -11.22
N SER A 92 -14.30 -7.54 -11.19
CA SER A 92 -13.59 -8.75 -11.53
C SER A 92 -13.97 -9.92 -10.64
N ALA A 93 -14.04 -9.69 -9.35
CA ALA A 93 -14.43 -10.70 -8.40
C ALA A 93 -15.85 -11.16 -8.62
N PHE A 94 -16.71 -10.23 -9.06
CA PHE A 94 -18.06 -10.56 -9.29
C PHE A 94 -18.23 -11.36 -10.55
N LEU A 95 -17.58 -10.96 -11.60
CA LEU A 95 -17.70 -11.67 -12.83
C LEU A 95 -16.97 -12.95 -12.77
N PHE A 96 -15.96 -12.99 -12.07
CA PHE A 96 -15.26 -14.03 -11.69
C PHE A 96 -14.84 -14.90 -12.59
N LEU A 97 -14.56 -14.67 -13.22
CA LEU A 97 -14.27 -15.46 -14.01
C LEU A 97 -13.02 -15.87 -13.94
N PRO A 98 -12.85 -16.83 -14.10
CA PRO A 98 -11.67 -17.38 -13.80
C PRO A 98 -10.53 -16.77 -14.40
N PHE A 99 -10.75 -16.23 -15.28
CA PHE A 99 -9.69 -15.84 -15.88
C PHE A 99 -9.10 -14.75 -15.39
N LYS A 100 -9.25 -14.51 -14.65
CA LYS A 100 -8.77 -13.54 -14.19
C LYS A 100 -7.55 -13.42 -14.00
N THR A 101 -7.16 -13.58 -14.30
CA THR A 101 -6.15 -13.46 -14.20
C THR A 101 -5.46 -12.57 -14.25
N HIS A 102 -5.37 -12.12 -14.39
CA HIS A 102 -4.74 -11.22 -14.42
C HIS A 102 -4.34 -10.77 -13.60
N VAL A 103 -4.02 -10.91 -13.27
CA VAL A 103 -3.63 -10.38 -12.73
C VAL A 103 -3.19 -10.04 -12.53
#